data_56817d13320171272665722ac3c2ae7b
#
_entry.id   56817d13320171272665722ac3c2ae7b
#
_cell.length_a   1.000
_cell.length_b   1.000
_cell.length_c   1.000
_cell.angle_alpha   90.00
_cell.angle_beta   90.00
_cell.angle_gamma   90.00
#
_symmetry.space_group_name_H-M   'P 1'
#
loop_
_entity.id
_entity.type
_entity.pdbx_description
1 polymer ?
#
loop_
_entity_poly.entity_id
_entity_poly.type
_entity_poly.pdbx_seq_one_letter_code
_entity_poly.pdbx_strand_id
1 'polypeptide(L)'
;IAAGGGRAVASGDTDQLQAIAPGQPFRLQQTRSAADVVIMKEIVRQTPELREAVYSLINRDVERALSGLESVKPSQVPRQEGAWAPEHSVTEFSHSQEAKLAEAQQKAMLKGETFPDVPMTLYEAIVRDYTGRTPEAREQTLIVTHLNEDRRVLNSMIHDAREKAGELGKEQVMEPVLNTANIRDGELRRLSTWENNPDALALVDSVYHRIAGISKDDGLITLEDAEGNTRLISPREAVA
;
A
#
# COMPACT_ATOMS: atom_id res chain seq x y z
N ILE A 1 2.50 13.40 35.00
CA ILE A 1 3.62 14.23 34.50
C ILE A 1 3.77 15.48 35.36
N ALA A 2 2.69 16.26 35.57
CA ALA A 2 2.73 17.49 36.39
C ALA A 2 3.18 17.25 37.85
N ALA A 3 2.75 16.16 38.48
CA ALA A 3 3.12 15.83 39.88
C ALA A 3 4.61 15.50 40.05
N GLY A 4 5.31 15.12 38.96
CA GLY A 4 6.74 14.79 38.95
C GLY A 4 7.64 15.91 38.38
N GLY A 5 7.10 17.10 38.11
CA GLY A 5 7.87 18.22 37.52
C GLY A 5 8.33 17.99 36.07
N GLY A 6 7.83 16.96 35.42
CA GLY A 6 8.18 16.62 34.04
C GLY A 6 7.44 17.48 33.01
N ARG A 7 7.99 17.57 31.82
CA ARG A 7 7.37 18.18 30.62
C ARG A 7 7.04 17.11 29.60
N ALA A 8 5.91 17.27 28.88
CA ALA A 8 5.57 16.43 27.75
C ALA A 8 5.74 17.24 26.46
N VAL A 9 6.38 16.63 25.48
CA VAL A 9 6.47 17.15 24.12
C VAL A 9 5.77 16.15 23.21
N ALA A 10 4.73 16.61 22.50
CA ALA A 10 4.06 15.83 21.48
C ALA A 10 4.58 16.27 20.10
N SER A 11 4.98 15.32 19.26
CA SER A 11 5.44 15.55 17.91
C SER A 11 4.55 14.78 16.94
N GLY A 12 4.15 15.41 15.83
CA GLY A 12 3.29 14.80 14.83
C GLY A 12 2.99 15.75 13.69
N ASP A 13 2.23 15.25 12.71
CA ASP A 13 1.79 15.99 11.54
C ASP A 13 0.30 15.74 11.33
N THR A 14 -0.51 16.80 11.37
CA THR A 14 -1.97 16.72 11.23
C THR A 14 -2.44 16.61 9.77
N ASP A 15 -1.56 16.87 8.82
CA ASP A 15 -1.86 16.83 7.38
C ASP A 15 -1.44 15.50 6.73
N GLN A 16 -0.73 14.64 7.47
CA GLN A 16 -0.44 13.27 7.04
C GLN A 16 -1.60 12.31 7.31
N LEU A 17 -1.45 11.06 6.85
CA LEU A 17 -2.43 10.00 7.07
C LEU A 17 -2.73 9.84 8.56
N GLN A 18 -4.01 9.91 8.88
CA GLN A 18 -4.48 9.80 10.26
C GLN A 18 -4.52 8.34 10.71
N ALA A 19 -4.45 8.12 12.02
CA ALA A 19 -4.63 6.80 12.60
C ALA A 19 -6.02 6.23 12.27
N ILE A 20 -6.08 4.92 12.00
CA ILE A 20 -7.31 4.20 11.68
C ILE A 20 -8.24 4.15 12.91
N ALA A 21 -7.67 4.10 14.11
CA ALA A 21 -8.44 4.13 15.36
C ALA A 21 -9.14 5.48 15.54
N PRO A 22 -10.39 5.49 16.09
CA PRO A 22 -11.15 6.70 16.28
C PRO A 22 -10.48 7.64 17.29
N GLY A 23 -10.42 8.92 16.94
CA GLY A 23 -9.87 9.99 17.76
C GLY A 23 -8.75 10.77 17.08
N GLN A 24 -8.60 12.02 17.47
CA GLN A 24 -7.58 12.93 16.97
C GLN A 24 -6.94 13.71 18.13
N PRO A 25 -6.33 13.03 19.11
CA PRO A 25 -5.84 13.68 20.33
C PRO A 25 -4.78 14.73 20.03
N PHE A 26 -3.87 14.47 19.08
CA PHE A 26 -2.83 15.43 18.71
C PHE A 26 -3.40 16.72 18.10
N ARG A 27 -4.35 16.61 17.17
CA ARG A 27 -5.03 17.75 16.55
C ARG A 27 -5.85 18.54 17.58
N LEU A 28 -6.54 17.86 18.49
CA LEU A 28 -7.27 18.49 19.56
C LEU A 28 -6.34 19.23 20.52
N GLN A 29 -5.17 18.64 20.80
CA GLN A 29 -4.15 19.28 21.63
C GLN A 29 -3.61 20.55 20.99
N GLN A 30 -3.32 20.54 19.67
CA GLN A 30 -2.88 21.72 18.95
C GLN A 30 -3.96 22.84 18.90
N THR A 31 -5.22 22.48 18.71
CA THR A 31 -6.28 23.45 18.41
C THR A 31 -7.07 23.91 19.63
N ARG A 32 -7.09 23.13 20.71
CA ARG A 32 -7.97 23.37 21.87
C ARG A 32 -7.28 23.32 23.23
N SER A 33 -5.97 23.12 23.29
CA SER A 33 -5.21 23.19 24.54
C SER A 33 -4.43 24.50 24.66
N ALA A 34 -3.97 24.81 25.86
CA ALA A 34 -3.05 25.93 26.14
C ALA A 34 -1.56 25.55 25.91
N ALA A 35 -1.29 24.47 25.16
CA ALA A 35 0.07 24.06 24.84
C ALA A 35 0.67 24.99 23.78
N ASP A 36 1.93 25.35 23.97
CA ASP A 36 2.69 26.06 22.93
C ASP A 36 2.90 25.16 21.72
N VAL A 37 2.66 25.70 20.53
CA VAL A 37 2.80 24.98 19.26
C VAL A 37 3.91 25.59 18.44
N VAL A 38 4.88 24.76 18.03
CA VAL A 38 5.94 25.14 17.12
C VAL A 38 5.79 24.33 15.83
N ILE A 39 5.75 25.00 14.69
CA ILE A 39 5.63 24.36 13.37
C ILE A 39 6.98 24.38 12.70
N MET A 40 7.51 23.18 12.37
CA MET A 40 8.70 23.04 11.53
C MET A 40 8.30 23.24 10.06
N LYS A 41 8.79 24.31 9.45
CA LYS A 41 8.42 24.68 8.08
C LYS A 41 9.47 24.30 7.04
N GLU A 42 10.68 23.97 7.46
CA GLU A 42 11.76 23.66 6.56
C GLU A 42 11.72 22.21 6.09
N ILE A 43 11.80 22.03 4.77
CA ILE A 43 11.84 20.71 4.13
C ILE A 43 13.32 20.35 3.92
N VAL A 44 13.78 19.31 4.63
CA VAL A 44 15.18 18.86 4.61
C VAL A 44 15.40 17.50 3.93
N ARG A 45 14.32 16.76 3.66
CA ARG A 45 14.41 15.40 3.11
C ARG A 45 14.49 15.35 1.59
N GLN A 46 13.97 16.38 0.91
CA GLN A 46 13.90 16.44 -0.54
C GLN A 46 15.10 17.14 -1.13
N THR A 47 15.47 16.72 -2.34
CA THR A 47 16.47 17.42 -3.15
C THR A 47 16.00 18.85 -3.48
N PRO A 48 16.90 19.79 -3.79
CA PRO A 48 16.52 21.15 -4.14
C PRO A 48 15.49 21.22 -5.28
N GLU A 49 15.60 20.33 -6.26
CA GLU A 49 14.76 20.26 -7.46
C GLU A 49 13.30 19.93 -7.13
N LEU A 50 13.07 19.05 -6.14
CA LEU A 50 11.73 18.66 -5.71
C LEU A 50 11.12 19.59 -4.67
N ARG A 51 11.92 20.43 -4.03
CA ARG A 51 11.50 21.22 -2.88
C ARG A 51 10.36 22.18 -3.22
N GLU A 52 10.41 22.85 -4.37
CA GLU A 52 9.35 23.73 -4.85
C GLU A 52 8.04 22.99 -5.11
N ALA A 53 8.09 21.80 -5.72
CA ALA A 53 6.92 20.96 -5.94
C ALA A 53 6.30 20.53 -4.61
N VAL A 54 7.12 20.14 -3.63
CA VAL A 54 6.63 19.71 -2.30
C VAL A 54 6.00 20.90 -1.54
N TYR A 55 6.60 22.11 -1.59
CA TYR A 55 5.95 23.29 -1.00
C TYR A 55 4.62 23.63 -1.66
N SER A 56 4.53 23.46 -2.98
CA SER A 56 3.25 23.65 -3.71
C SER A 56 2.21 22.64 -3.26
N LEU A 57 2.57 21.37 -3.09
CA LEU A 57 1.66 20.33 -2.57
C LEU A 57 1.20 20.62 -1.13
N ILE A 58 2.08 21.09 -0.25
CA ILE A 58 1.72 21.50 1.12
C ILE A 58 0.68 22.62 1.08
N ASN A 59 0.81 23.55 0.14
CA ASN A 59 -0.14 24.64 -0.08
C ASN A 59 -1.38 24.19 -0.88
N ARG A 60 -1.50 22.90 -1.22
CA ARG A 60 -2.59 22.30 -2.03
C ARG A 60 -2.68 22.85 -3.46
N ASP A 61 -1.59 23.37 -3.96
CA ASP A 61 -1.45 23.84 -5.33
C ASP A 61 -0.83 22.73 -6.19
N VAL A 62 -1.67 21.76 -6.58
CA VAL A 62 -1.25 20.58 -7.34
C VAL A 62 -0.78 20.95 -8.74
N GLU A 63 -1.45 21.92 -9.38
CA GLU A 63 -1.11 22.37 -10.74
C GLU A 63 0.32 22.93 -10.76
N ARG A 64 0.65 23.81 -9.82
CA ARG A 64 1.99 24.36 -9.69
C ARG A 64 3.02 23.29 -9.35
N ALA A 65 2.68 22.33 -8.49
CA ALA A 65 3.59 21.25 -8.15
C ALA A 65 3.96 20.41 -9.38
N LEU A 66 2.96 20.03 -10.19
CA LEU A 66 3.18 19.23 -11.39
C LEU A 66 3.87 20.02 -12.50
N SER A 67 3.58 21.32 -12.67
CA SER A 67 4.23 22.18 -13.67
C SER A 67 5.72 22.40 -13.42
N GLY A 68 6.19 22.19 -12.18
CA GLY A 68 7.60 22.23 -11.82
C GLY A 68 8.40 20.96 -12.16
N LEU A 69 7.72 19.89 -12.61
CA LEU A 69 8.35 18.62 -12.97
C LEU A 69 8.48 18.50 -14.49
N GLU A 70 9.45 17.70 -14.94
CA GLU A 70 9.58 17.38 -16.36
C GLU A 70 8.38 16.58 -16.86
N SER A 71 7.64 17.10 -17.85
CA SER A 71 6.49 16.41 -18.44
C SER A 71 6.94 15.47 -19.55
N VAL A 72 6.70 14.17 -19.35
CA VAL A 72 7.00 13.12 -20.31
C VAL A 72 5.70 12.56 -20.87
N LYS A 73 5.54 12.59 -22.20
CA LYS A 73 4.35 11.99 -22.83
C LYS A 73 4.40 10.46 -22.78
N PRO A 74 3.26 9.77 -22.70
CA PRO A 74 3.23 8.30 -22.73
C PRO A 74 3.98 7.66 -23.90
N SER A 75 3.98 8.33 -25.06
CA SER A 75 4.71 7.90 -26.26
C SER A 75 6.24 8.05 -26.13
N GLN A 76 6.72 8.85 -25.19
CA GLN A 76 8.13 9.13 -24.94
C GLN A 76 8.72 8.29 -23.80
N VAL A 77 7.87 7.56 -23.08
CA VAL A 77 8.36 6.63 -22.05
C VAL A 77 9.27 5.60 -22.71
N PRO A 78 10.51 5.44 -22.20
CA PRO A 78 11.48 4.55 -22.80
C PRO A 78 10.96 3.11 -22.93
N ARG A 79 11.19 2.50 -24.09
CA ARG A 79 10.78 1.11 -24.38
C ARG A 79 11.97 0.17 -24.51
N GLN A 80 13.17 0.72 -24.52
CA GLN A 80 14.41 -0.05 -24.65
C GLN A 80 14.85 -0.57 -23.29
N GLU A 81 15.43 -1.75 -23.29
CA GLU A 81 16.06 -2.33 -22.11
C GLU A 81 17.21 -1.42 -21.62
N GLY A 82 17.28 -1.19 -20.32
CA GLY A 82 18.28 -0.31 -19.71
C GLY A 82 17.96 1.18 -19.78
N ALA A 83 16.78 1.57 -20.29
CA ALA A 83 16.33 2.96 -20.29
C ALA A 83 15.06 3.13 -19.43
N TRP A 84 15.03 4.15 -18.61
CA TRP A 84 13.90 4.51 -17.72
C TRP A 84 13.53 5.96 -17.87
N ALA A 85 12.37 6.34 -17.30
CA ALA A 85 11.91 7.72 -17.30
C ALA A 85 12.89 8.64 -16.55
N PRO A 86 13.01 9.93 -16.96
CA PRO A 86 13.84 10.89 -16.24
C PRO A 86 13.44 11.02 -14.77
N GLU A 87 14.42 11.23 -13.91
CA GLU A 87 14.15 11.56 -12.52
C GLU A 87 13.34 12.86 -12.43
N HIS A 88 12.46 12.95 -11.43
CA HIS A 88 11.61 14.12 -11.21
C HIS A 88 10.68 14.47 -12.39
N SER A 89 10.24 13.46 -13.13
CA SER A 89 9.29 13.60 -14.24
C SER A 89 7.87 13.19 -13.86
N VAL A 90 6.90 13.68 -14.63
CA VAL A 90 5.49 13.29 -14.55
C VAL A 90 5.00 12.82 -15.91
N THR A 91 4.29 11.70 -15.94
CA THR A 91 3.63 11.19 -17.15
C THR A 91 2.16 10.96 -16.85
N GLU A 92 1.30 11.61 -17.62
CA GLU A 92 -0.16 11.45 -17.49
C GLU A 92 -0.68 10.41 -18.46
N PHE A 93 -1.48 9.47 -17.94
CA PHE A 93 -2.21 8.48 -18.73
C PHE A 93 -3.71 8.72 -18.62
N SER A 94 -4.40 8.73 -19.75
CA SER A 94 -5.85 8.97 -19.79
C SER A 94 -6.61 7.65 -19.84
N HIS A 95 -7.51 7.42 -18.88
CA HIS A 95 -8.42 6.26 -18.88
C HIS A 95 -9.20 6.09 -20.20
N SER A 96 -9.59 7.19 -20.84
CA SER A 96 -10.30 7.13 -22.12
C SER A 96 -9.41 6.62 -23.26
N GLN A 97 -8.10 6.88 -23.20
CA GLN A 97 -7.14 6.37 -24.17
C GLN A 97 -6.86 4.90 -23.91
N GLU A 98 -6.71 4.50 -22.66
CA GLU A 98 -6.51 3.09 -22.27
C GLU A 98 -7.71 2.22 -22.64
N ALA A 99 -8.94 2.69 -22.42
CA ALA A 99 -10.15 1.99 -22.83
C ALA A 99 -10.26 1.81 -24.34
N LYS A 100 -9.99 2.88 -25.12
CA LYS A 100 -9.95 2.80 -26.59
C LYS A 100 -8.88 1.85 -27.10
N LEU A 101 -7.74 1.81 -26.39
CA LEU A 101 -6.64 0.92 -26.69
C LEU A 101 -7.01 -0.54 -26.45
N ALA A 102 -7.58 -0.85 -25.29
CA ALA A 102 -8.06 -2.19 -24.95
C ALA A 102 -9.11 -2.68 -25.95
N GLU A 103 -10.06 -1.81 -26.37
CA GLU A 103 -11.06 -2.13 -27.37
C GLU A 103 -10.44 -2.40 -28.75
N ALA A 104 -9.44 -1.60 -29.13
CA ALA A 104 -8.74 -1.77 -30.39
C ALA A 104 -7.90 -3.06 -30.40
N GLN A 105 -7.24 -3.41 -29.30
CA GLN A 105 -6.51 -4.68 -29.11
C GLN A 105 -7.46 -5.88 -29.25
N GLN A 106 -8.61 -5.83 -28.58
CA GLN A 106 -9.59 -6.90 -28.67
C GLN A 106 -10.12 -7.10 -30.08
N LYS A 107 -10.38 -6.01 -30.82
CA LYS A 107 -10.84 -6.07 -32.22
C LYS A 107 -9.79 -6.67 -33.16
N ALA A 108 -8.51 -6.37 -32.96
CA ALA A 108 -7.45 -6.91 -33.79
C ALA A 108 -7.15 -8.38 -33.47
N MET A 109 -7.15 -8.79 -32.20
CA MET A 109 -7.06 -10.21 -31.84
C MET A 109 -8.15 -11.04 -32.51
N LEU A 110 -9.39 -10.53 -32.56
CA LEU A 110 -10.50 -11.21 -33.22
C LEU A 110 -10.31 -11.33 -34.76
N LYS A 111 -9.52 -10.44 -35.36
CA LYS A 111 -9.22 -10.45 -36.81
C LYS A 111 -7.93 -11.17 -37.17
N GLY A 112 -7.16 -11.63 -36.17
CA GLY A 112 -5.84 -12.23 -36.42
C GLY A 112 -4.80 -11.23 -36.92
N GLU A 113 -5.01 -9.93 -36.71
CA GLU A 113 -4.09 -8.87 -37.12
C GLU A 113 -3.04 -8.65 -36.04
N THR A 114 -1.77 -8.49 -36.46
CA THR A 114 -0.69 -8.06 -35.56
C THR A 114 -0.85 -6.58 -35.25
N PHE A 115 -0.80 -6.24 -33.97
CA PHE A 115 -0.93 -4.84 -33.54
C PHE A 115 0.29 -4.02 -33.95
N PRO A 116 0.10 -2.89 -34.64
CA PRO A 116 1.13 -1.89 -34.76
C PRO A 116 1.28 -1.15 -33.43
N ASP A 117 2.47 -0.67 -33.13
CA ASP A 117 2.93 0.15 -32.00
C ASP A 117 1.83 0.79 -31.14
N VAL A 118 1.35 0.02 -30.17
CA VAL A 118 0.31 0.46 -29.26
C VAL A 118 0.94 1.30 -28.15
N PRO A 119 0.37 2.47 -27.80
CA PRO A 119 0.84 3.21 -26.62
C PRO A 119 0.81 2.30 -25.39
N MET A 120 1.86 2.35 -24.57
CA MET A 120 1.89 1.63 -23.31
C MET A 120 0.75 2.09 -22.40
N THR A 121 0.15 1.15 -21.69
CA THR A 121 -0.72 1.46 -20.56
C THR A 121 0.11 1.98 -19.39
N LEU A 122 -0.55 2.62 -18.41
CA LEU A 122 0.09 3.08 -17.18
C LEU A 122 0.89 1.96 -16.49
N TYR A 123 0.28 0.79 -16.33
CA TYR A 123 0.95 -0.35 -15.68
C TYR A 123 2.15 -0.85 -16.46
N GLU A 124 2.03 -0.98 -17.77
CA GLU A 124 3.16 -1.39 -18.64
C GLU A 124 4.32 -0.40 -18.56
N ALA A 125 4.03 0.91 -18.51
CA ALA A 125 5.05 1.94 -18.37
C ALA A 125 5.79 1.83 -17.03
N ILE A 126 5.06 1.65 -15.92
CA ILE A 126 5.66 1.45 -14.59
C ILE A 126 6.51 0.18 -14.54
N VAL A 127 5.98 -0.93 -15.07
CA VAL A 127 6.70 -2.21 -15.08
C VAL A 127 7.97 -2.11 -15.89
N ARG A 128 7.94 -1.49 -17.06
CA ARG A 128 9.13 -1.30 -17.91
C ARG A 128 10.15 -0.38 -17.29
N ASP A 129 9.71 0.74 -16.71
CA ASP A 129 10.63 1.65 -16.02
C ASP A 129 11.35 0.92 -14.88
N TYR A 130 10.62 0.14 -14.08
CA TYR A 130 11.19 -0.59 -12.96
C TYR A 130 12.12 -1.74 -13.42
N THR A 131 11.67 -2.57 -14.35
CA THR A 131 12.45 -3.74 -14.81
C THR A 131 13.63 -3.36 -15.70
N GLY A 132 13.57 -2.21 -16.37
CA GLY A 132 14.68 -1.66 -17.15
C GLY A 132 15.83 -1.11 -16.31
N ARG A 133 15.64 -0.93 -14.99
CA ARG A 133 16.67 -0.45 -14.08
C ARG A 133 17.67 -1.55 -13.73
N THR A 134 18.92 -1.16 -13.41
CA THR A 134 19.91 -2.10 -12.89
C THR A 134 19.44 -2.70 -11.55
N PRO A 135 19.94 -3.89 -11.15
CA PRO A 135 19.58 -4.50 -9.87
C PRO A 135 19.76 -3.53 -8.69
N GLU A 136 20.89 -2.80 -8.66
CA GLU A 136 21.20 -1.84 -7.59
C GLU A 136 20.22 -0.65 -7.58
N ALA A 137 19.83 -0.15 -8.76
CA ALA A 137 18.83 0.91 -8.88
C ALA A 137 17.44 0.42 -8.46
N ARG A 138 17.10 -0.83 -8.75
CA ARG A 138 15.81 -1.43 -8.32
C ARG A 138 15.72 -1.57 -6.81
N GLU A 139 16.81 -1.93 -6.13
CA GLU A 139 16.84 -1.99 -4.66
C GLU A 139 16.56 -0.64 -3.99
N GLN A 140 16.87 0.45 -4.68
CA GLN A 140 16.61 1.82 -4.22
C GLN A 140 15.30 2.41 -4.76
N THR A 141 14.54 1.64 -5.53
CA THR A 141 13.29 2.10 -6.16
C THR A 141 12.07 1.55 -5.45
N LEU A 142 11.18 2.42 -5.03
CA LEU A 142 9.89 2.06 -4.44
C LEU A 142 8.75 2.50 -5.36
N ILE A 143 7.85 1.57 -5.69
CA ILE A 143 6.61 1.85 -6.40
C ILE A 143 5.51 2.06 -5.37
N VAL A 144 4.91 3.25 -5.35
CA VAL A 144 3.81 3.59 -4.43
C VAL A 144 2.52 3.67 -5.22
N THR A 145 1.48 2.97 -4.76
CA THR A 145 0.15 2.96 -5.37
C THR A 145 -0.91 3.39 -4.37
N HIS A 146 -2.01 3.96 -4.86
CA HIS A 146 -3.12 4.35 -4.01
C HIS A 146 -3.98 3.14 -3.58
N LEU A 147 -4.22 2.19 -4.49
CA LEU A 147 -5.06 1.02 -4.25
C LEU A 147 -4.22 -0.25 -4.06
N ASN A 148 -4.67 -1.11 -3.16
CA ASN A 148 -4.07 -2.44 -2.97
C ASN A 148 -4.23 -3.34 -4.20
N GLU A 149 -5.27 -3.11 -5.00
CA GLU A 149 -5.50 -3.83 -6.25
C GLU A 149 -4.41 -3.51 -7.26
N ASP A 150 -4.10 -2.23 -7.49
CA ASP A 150 -3.01 -1.79 -8.36
C ASP A 150 -1.67 -2.41 -7.94
N ARG A 151 -1.40 -2.44 -6.64
CA ARG A 151 -0.20 -3.07 -6.09
C ARG A 151 -0.11 -4.56 -6.45
N ARG A 152 -1.24 -5.30 -6.37
CA ARG A 152 -1.27 -6.73 -6.71
C ARG A 152 -1.03 -6.94 -8.20
N VAL A 153 -1.66 -6.14 -9.05
CA VAL A 153 -1.50 -6.20 -10.51
C VAL A 153 -0.05 -5.89 -10.90
N LEU A 154 0.52 -4.80 -10.39
CA LEU A 154 1.90 -4.42 -10.67
C LEU A 154 2.90 -5.46 -10.19
N ASN A 155 2.72 -6.03 -9.00
CA ASN A 155 3.59 -7.09 -8.50
C ASN A 155 3.54 -8.34 -9.41
N SER A 156 2.35 -8.74 -9.87
CA SER A 156 2.23 -9.86 -10.81
C SER A 156 2.93 -9.57 -12.13
N MET A 157 2.71 -8.40 -12.72
CA MET A 157 3.32 -8.01 -13.98
C MET A 157 4.86 -7.91 -13.89
N ILE A 158 5.38 -7.38 -12.77
CA ILE A 158 6.83 -7.32 -12.52
C ILE A 158 7.42 -8.72 -12.34
N HIS A 159 6.73 -9.60 -11.60
CA HIS A 159 7.13 -11.00 -11.45
C HIS A 159 7.24 -11.67 -12.80
N ASP A 160 6.19 -11.59 -13.64
CA ASP A 160 6.16 -12.20 -14.96
C ASP A 160 7.26 -11.65 -15.90
N ALA A 161 7.53 -10.34 -15.81
CA ALA A 161 8.59 -9.73 -16.60
C ALA A 161 9.98 -10.22 -16.17
N ARG A 162 10.22 -10.36 -14.87
CA ARG A 162 11.49 -10.88 -14.32
C ARG A 162 11.66 -12.39 -14.59
N GLU A 163 10.58 -13.15 -14.54
CA GLU A 163 10.59 -14.57 -14.90
C GLU A 163 10.97 -14.74 -16.38
N LYS A 164 10.35 -13.97 -17.28
CA LYS A 164 10.67 -13.96 -18.72
C LYS A 164 12.12 -13.54 -18.99
N ALA A 165 12.67 -12.63 -18.20
CA ALA A 165 14.07 -12.23 -18.26
C ALA A 165 15.03 -13.29 -17.69
N GLY A 166 14.53 -14.37 -17.07
CA GLY A 166 15.34 -15.41 -16.45
C GLY A 166 16.02 -14.98 -15.14
N GLU A 167 15.55 -13.92 -14.53
CA GLU A 167 16.07 -13.39 -13.26
C GLU A 167 15.57 -14.18 -12.03
N LEU A 168 14.48 -14.91 -12.18
CA LEU A 168 13.89 -15.73 -11.11
C LEU A 168 14.31 -17.18 -11.26
N GLY A 169 14.42 -17.90 -10.15
CA GLY A 169 14.69 -19.33 -10.13
C GLY A 169 13.57 -20.12 -10.84
N LYS A 170 13.92 -21.29 -11.38
CA LYS A 170 12.96 -22.17 -12.07
C LYS A 170 12.04 -22.93 -11.11
N GLU A 171 12.40 -23.03 -9.84
CA GLU A 171 11.59 -23.69 -8.83
C GLU A 171 10.59 -22.71 -8.25
N GLN A 172 9.31 -22.99 -8.47
CA GLN A 172 8.22 -22.26 -7.84
C GLN A 172 7.75 -23.04 -6.62
N VAL A 173 7.85 -22.41 -5.45
CA VAL A 173 7.31 -22.98 -4.21
C VAL A 173 5.95 -22.33 -3.96
N MET A 174 4.92 -23.17 -3.85
CA MET A 174 3.58 -22.72 -3.48
C MET A 174 3.50 -22.71 -1.96
N GLU A 175 3.56 -21.52 -1.38
CA GLU A 175 3.37 -21.36 0.06
C GLU A 175 2.00 -20.75 0.35
N PRO A 176 1.29 -21.23 1.36
CA PRO A 176 0.04 -20.64 1.79
C PRO A 176 0.30 -19.25 2.38
N VAL A 177 -0.39 -18.25 1.87
CA VAL A 177 -0.29 -16.87 2.37
C VAL A 177 -1.53 -16.55 3.19
N LEU A 178 -1.32 -16.07 4.41
CA LEU A 178 -2.41 -15.58 5.25
C LEU A 178 -2.89 -14.21 4.74
N ASN A 179 -4.18 -14.15 4.48
CA ASN A 179 -4.86 -12.90 4.14
C ASN A 179 -5.66 -12.40 5.34
N THR A 180 -5.65 -11.09 5.55
CA THR A 180 -6.48 -10.48 6.59
C THR A 180 -7.95 -10.72 6.30
N ALA A 181 -8.68 -11.24 7.28
CA ALA A 181 -10.13 -11.46 7.18
C ALA A 181 -10.94 -10.16 7.18
N ASN A 182 -10.30 -9.00 7.38
CA ASN A 182 -10.92 -7.66 7.45
C ASN A 182 -12.09 -7.57 8.46
N ILE A 183 -12.03 -8.33 9.52
CA ILE A 183 -13.01 -8.32 10.60
C ILE A 183 -12.68 -7.15 11.53
N ARG A 184 -13.67 -6.35 11.86
CA ARG A 184 -13.50 -5.21 12.77
C ARG A 184 -13.49 -5.67 14.23
N ASP A 185 -12.79 -4.95 15.10
CA ASP A 185 -12.68 -5.25 16.53
C ASP A 185 -14.06 -5.44 17.20
N GLY A 186 -15.04 -4.61 16.84
CA GLY A 186 -16.41 -4.74 17.35
C GLY A 186 -17.15 -6.02 16.91
N GLU A 187 -16.75 -6.58 15.79
CA GLU A 187 -17.31 -7.85 15.28
C GLU A 187 -16.64 -9.05 15.95
N LEU A 188 -15.35 -8.96 16.28
CA LEU A 188 -14.62 -9.99 17.04
C LEU A 188 -15.23 -10.26 18.41
N ARG A 189 -15.96 -9.30 19.00
CA ARG A 189 -16.66 -9.46 20.26
C ARG A 189 -17.93 -10.33 20.18
N ARG A 190 -18.34 -10.72 18.97
CA ARG A 190 -19.52 -11.55 18.72
C ARG A 190 -19.11 -12.97 18.45
N LEU A 191 -19.70 -13.91 19.17
CA LEU A 191 -19.45 -15.33 18.98
C LEU A 191 -19.77 -15.78 17.55
N SER A 192 -20.83 -15.24 16.95
CA SER A 192 -21.22 -15.53 15.57
C SER A 192 -20.16 -15.20 14.52
N THR A 193 -19.31 -14.20 14.79
CA THR A 193 -18.20 -13.87 13.88
C THR A 193 -17.20 -15.02 13.79
N TRP A 194 -16.91 -15.67 14.91
CA TRP A 194 -16.00 -16.81 14.98
C TRP A 194 -16.64 -18.06 14.36
N GLU A 195 -17.94 -18.28 14.60
CA GLU A 195 -18.68 -19.37 13.96
C GLU A 195 -18.71 -19.28 12.43
N ASN A 196 -18.82 -18.07 11.91
CA ASN A 196 -18.86 -17.83 10.46
C ASN A 196 -17.48 -17.87 9.78
N ASN A 197 -16.40 -17.94 10.56
CA ASN A 197 -15.02 -17.98 10.06
C ASN A 197 -14.23 -19.15 10.70
N PRO A 198 -14.71 -20.41 10.59
CA PRO A 198 -14.11 -21.54 11.32
C PRO A 198 -12.67 -21.86 10.90
N ASP A 199 -12.32 -21.53 9.66
CA ASP A 199 -10.99 -21.79 9.08
C ASP A 199 -10.02 -20.60 9.28
N ALA A 200 -10.46 -19.52 9.93
CA ALA A 200 -9.60 -18.38 10.19
C ALA A 200 -8.61 -18.69 11.30
N LEU A 201 -7.42 -18.10 11.17
CA LEU A 201 -6.42 -18.11 12.22
C LEU A 201 -6.53 -16.84 13.07
N ALA A 202 -6.54 -17.01 14.39
CA ALA A 202 -6.50 -15.93 15.35
C ALA A 202 -5.05 -15.66 15.75
N LEU A 203 -4.62 -14.39 15.69
CA LEU A 203 -3.32 -13.97 16.20
C LEU A 203 -3.50 -13.48 17.64
N VAL A 204 -2.95 -14.20 18.59
CA VAL A 204 -2.98 -13.87 20.03
C VAL A 204 -1.56 -13.92 20.58
N ASP A 205 -1.11 -12.86 21.24
CA ASP A 205 0.25 -12.76 21.79
C ASP A 205 1.35 -13.07 20.75
N SER A 206 1.16 -12.62 19.51
CA SER A 206 2.06 -12.87 18.37
C SER A 206 2.17 -14.33 17.91
N VAL A 207 1.26 -15.20 18.36
CA VAL A 207 1.16 -16.61 17.95
C VAL A 207 -0.14 -16.83 17.17
N TYR A 208 -0.07 -17.56 16.06
CA TYR A 208 -1.24 -17.95 15.30
C TYR A 208 -1.90 -19.20 15.89
N HIS A 209 -3.19 -19.14 16.07
CA HIS A 209 -4.02 -20.22 16.59
C HIS A 209 -5.14 -20.56 15.63
N ARG A 210 -5.46 -21.83 15.46
CA ARG A 210 -6.70 -22.28 14.82
C ARG A 210 -7.86 -22.25 15.80
N ILE A 211 -9.07 -22.13 15.30
CA ILE A 211 -10.29 -22.27 16.10
C ILE A 211 -10.56 -23.77 16.28
N ALA A 212 -10.27 -24.29 17.47
CA ALA A 212 -10.45 -25.71 17.78
C ALA A 212 -11.87 -26.04 18.25
N GLY A 213 -12.60 -25.06 18.80
CA GLY A 213 -13.98 -25.26 19.25
C GLY A 213 -14.64 -23.97 19.70
N ILE A 214 -15.98 -23.98 19.70
CA ILE A 214 -16.79 -22.84 20.16
C ILE A 214 -17.90 -23.40 21.05
N SER A 215 -17.94 -22.96 22.33
CA SER A 215 -19.00 -23.27 23.27
C SER A 215 -20.05 -22.14 23.25
N LYS A 216 -21.26 -22.44 22.79
CA LYS A 216 -22.36 -21.48 22.77
C LYS A 216 -22.92 -21.20 24.17
N ASP A 217 -22.92 -22.22 25.02
CA ASP A 217 -23.47 -22.11 26.36
C ASP A 217 -22.63 -21.22 27.28
N ASP A 218 -21.29 -21.35 27.16
CA ASP A 218 -20.34 -20.59 27.95
C ASP A 218 -19.88 -19.32 27.25
N GLY A 219 -20.15 -19.18 25.95
CA GLY A 219 -19.68 -18.07 25.13
C GLY A 219 -18.17 -18.02 24.95
N LEU A 220 -17.49 -19.20 25.03
CA LEU A 220 -16.05 -19.32 24.97
C LEU A 220 -15.58 -19.94 23.65
N ILE A 221 -14.37 -19.58 23.25
CA ILE A 221 -13.69 -20.10 22.07
C ILE A 221 -12.44 -20.81 22.53
N THR A 222 -12.25 -22.04 22.03
CA THR A 222 -11.02 -22.80 22.21
C THR A 222 -10.10 -22.53 21.03
N LEU A 223 -8.96 -21.95 21.28
CA LEU A 223 -7.88 -21.74 20.32
C LEU A 223 -6.79 -22.77 20.53
N GLU A 224 -6.15 -23.22 19.44
CA GLU A 224 -5.03 -24.18 19.49
C GLU A 224 -3.88 -23.67 18.62
N ASP A 225 -2.69 -23.66 19.17
CA ASP A 225 -1.46 -23.29 18.46
C ASP A 225 -0.88 -24.45 17.62
N ALA A 226 0.24 -24.21 16.94
CA ALA A 226 0.91 -25.20 16.11
C ALA A 226 1.49 -26.38 16.91
N GLU A 227 1.79 -26.18 18.19
CA GLU A 227 2.30 -27.17 19.11
C GLU A 227 1.19 -28.03 19.76
N GLY A 228 -0.09 -27.68 19.52
CA GLY A 228 -1.25 -28.38 20.09
C GLY A 228 -1.66 -27.88 21.48
N ASN A 229 -1.08 -26.77 21.96
CA ASN A 229 -1.51 -26.15 23.20
C ASN A 229 -2.85 -25.45 22.99
N THR A 230 -3.78 -25.66 23.92
CA THR A 230 -5.11 -25.05 23.84
C THR A 230 -5.27 -23.90 24.80
N ARG A 231 -5.96 -22.86 24.36
CA ARG A 231 -6.31 -21.68 25.15
C ARG A 231 -7.79 -21.36 24.99
N LEU A 232 -8.45 -21.08 26.11
CA LEU A 232 -9.82 -20.58 26.12
C LEU A 232 -9.81 -19.05 26.14
N ILE A 233 -10.59 -18.45 25.25
CA ILE A 233 -10.78 -17.00 25.23
C ILE A 233 -12.26 -16.64 25.21
N SER A 234 -12.60 -15.50 25.83
CA SER A 234 -13.89 -14.87 25.64
C SER A 234 -13.81 -13.86 24.50
N PRO A 235 -14.73 -13.85 23.51
CA PRO A 235 -14.77 -12.85 22.46
C PRO A 235 -14.78 -11.39 22.98
N ARG A 236 -15.28 -11.18 24.20
CA ARG A 236 -15.33 -9.87 24.84
C ARG A 236 -13.97 -9.39 25.34
N GLU A 237 -13.09 -10.31 25.69
CA GLU A 237 -11.74 -10.06 26.21
C GLU A 237 -10.68 -10.06 25.12
N ALA A 238 -10.95 -10.71 23.97
CA ALA A 238 -10.00 -10.82 22.86
C ALA A 238 -9.66 -9.48 22.16
N VAL A 239 -10.25 -8.38 22.58
CA VAL A 239 -10.13 -7.05 21.98
C VAL A 239 -9.76 -6.00 23.05
N ALA A 240 -9.04 -6.41 24.07
CA ALA A 240 -8.53 -5.50 25.12
C ALA A 240 -7.07 -5.11 24.86
#